data_8d1d3a072eb56d419815e80d62f3288a
#
_entry.id   8d1d3a072eb56d419815e80d62f3288a
#
_cell.length_a   1.000
_cell.length_b   1.000
_cell.length_c   1.000
_cell.angle_alpha   90.00
_cell.angle_beta   90.00
_cell.angle_gamma   90.00
#
_symmetry.space_group_name_H-M   'P 1'
#
loop_
_entity.id
_entity.type
_entity.pdbx_description
1 polymer ?
#
loop_
_entity_poly.entity_id
_entity_poly.type
_entity_poly.pdbx_seq_one_letter_code
_entity_poly.pdbx_strand_id
1 'polypeptide(L)'
;MPAAHRFVQALKRSVRARGLTYAGLAARIGLSEASVKRLFSRGTFTLARIEQILQVLDLELYDVARMSRSAAAGPAQLTLAQEAALAGDERLLSVFWLVLNDWTFGEILEAFAISRADLTLAFARLARAGLIDWGRGERARIRVPRDFRWRAGGPVKKAYGLRVMREFLDARFDGAAELLRFEARDVSAETVAVVRRRLERLTAEFGELAEVDASLPARQRISTGLLVALRPWEFSVMNALKKRGP
;
A
#
# COMPACT_ATOMS: atom_id res chain seq x y z
N MET A 1 -13.73 -17.92 -2.01
CA MET A 1 -12.80 -18.95 -1.48
C MET A 1 -12.55 -18.70 0.00
N PRO A 2 -12.40 -19.75 0.85
CA PRO A 2 -12.07 -19.60 2.28
C PRO A 2 -10.72 -18.88 2.49
N ALA A 3 -10.58 -18.12 3.58
CA ALA A 3 -9.37 -17.37 3.89
C ALA A 3 -8.11 -18.26 4.00
N ALA A 4 -8.24 -19.42 4.65
CA ALA A 4 -7.16 -20.40 4.75
C ALA A 4 -6.65 -20.88 3.38
N HIS A 5 -7.54 -21.12 2.43
CA HIS A 5 -7.15 -21.52 1.08
C HIS A 5 -6.35 -20.42 0.37
N ARG A 6 -6.79 -19.15 0.48
CA ARG A 6 -6.06 -18.02 -0.11
C ARG A 6 -4.67 -17.86 0.50
N PHE A 7 -4.54 -18.05 1.81
CA PHE A 7 -3.27 -18.02 2.53
C PHE A 7 -2.30 -19.10 2.00
N VAL A 8 -2.77 -20.34 1.88
CA VAL A 8 -1.97 -21.45 1.34
C VAL A 8 -1.53 -21.19 -0.10
N GLN A 9 -2.39 -20.60 -0.94
CA GLN A 9 -2.02 -20.22 -2.30
C GLN A 9 -0.98 -19.08 -2.32
N ALA A 10 -1.08 -18.11 -1.41
CA ALA A 10 -0.07 -17.07 -1.27
C ALA A 10 1.27 -17.67 -0.87
N LEU A 11 1.28 -18.57 0.12
CA LEU A 11 2.49 -19.26 0.57
C LEU A 11 3.13 -20.10 -0.57
N LYS A 12 2.32 -20.81 -1.39
CA LYS A 12 2.82 -21.50 -2.60
C LYS A 12 3.50 -20.55 -3.59
N ARG A 13 2.88 -19.39 -3.84
CA ARG A 13 3.48 -18.38 -4.74
C ARG A 13 4.80 -17.86 -4.18
N SER A 14 4.89 -17.60 -2.88
CA SER A 14 6.10 -17.13 -2.23
C SER A 14 7.25 -18.13 -2.32
N VAL A 15 6.99 -19.45 -2.17
CA VAL A 15 7.97 -20.50 -2.37
C VAL A 15 8.52 -20.49 -3.81
N ARG A 16 7.63 -20.42 -4.79
CA ARG A 16 8.00 -20.36 -6.22
C ARG A 16 8.77 -19.08 -6.58
N ALA A 17 8.33 -17.94 -6.07
CA ALA A 17 8.97 -16.64 -6.33
C ALA A 17 10.42 -16.56 -5.82
N ARG A 18 10.77 -17.41 -4.82
CA ARG A 18 12.13 -17.56 -4.30
C ARG A 18 12.93 -18.65 -5.05
N GLY A 19 12.39 -19.19 -6.15
CA GLY A 19 13.03 -20.27 -6.92
C GLY A 19 13.14 -21.59 -6.16
N LEU A 20 12.42 -21.75 -5.03
CA LEU A 20 12.49 -22.96 -4.22
C LEU A 20 11.54 -24.02 -4.78
N THR A 21 12.09 -25.24 -4.93
CA THR A 21 11.30 -26.46 -5.16
C THR A 21 10.79 -27.00 -3.83
N TYR A 22 9.79 -27.90 -3.86
CA TYR A 22 9.35 -28.58 -2.64
C TYR A 22 10.44 -29.47 -2.02
N ALA A 23 11.32 -30.05 -2.82
CA ALA A 23 12.50 -30.76 -2.33
C ALA A 23 13.48 -29.83 -1.60
N GLY A 24 13.78 -28.67 -2.20
CA GLY A 24 14.64 -27.64 -1.58
C GLY A 24 14.06 -27.05 -0.29
N LEU A 25 12.74 -26.82 -0.25
CA LEU A 25 12.06 -26.39 0.97
C LEU A 25 12.10 -27.49 2.04
N ALA A 26 11.81 -28.76 1.66
CA ALA A 26 11.80 -29.91 2.55
C ALA A 26 13.14 -30.08 3.27
N ALA A 27 14.25 -30.01 2.53
CA ALA A 27 15.60 -30.08 3.10
C ALA A 27 15.86 -29.00 4.17
N ARG A 28 15.32 -27.77 3.97
CA ARG A 28 15.54 -26.64 4.88
C ARG A 28 14.67 -26.69 6.15
N ILE A 29 13.50 -27.35 6.09
CA ILE A 29 12.57 -27.45 7.21
C ILE A 29 12.57 -28.86 7.86
N GLY A 30 13.52 -29.74 7.50
CA GLY A 30 13.67 -31.06 8.09
C GLY A 30 12.52 -32.02 7.77
N LEU A 31 11.96 -31.98 6.55
CA LEU A 31 10.88 -32.85 6.10
C LEU A 31 11.24 -33.59 4.80
N SER A 32 10.48 -34.66 4.49
CA SER A 32 10.50 -35.24 3.15
C SER A 32 9.71 -34.37 2.16
N GLU A 33 10.11 -34.42 0.87
CA GLU A 33 9.38 -33.74 -0.20
C GLU A 33 7.90 -34.18 -0.25
N ALA A 34 7.64 -35.48 -0.06
CA ALA A 34 6.29 -36.03 0.00
C ALA A 34 5.44 -35.40 1.11
N SER A 35 6.06 -35.14 2.28
CA SER A 35 5.39 -34.47 3.40
C SER A 35 5.07 -33.01 3.06
N VAL A 36 5.99 -32.29 2.43
CA VAL A 36 5.75 -30.91 1.98
C VAL A 36 4.63 -30.86 0.94
N LYS A 37 4.66 -31.74 -0.08
CA LYS A 37 3.58 -31.85 -1.07
C LYS A 37 2.22 -32.07 -0.41
N ARG A 38 2.14 -32.97 0.59
CA ARG A 38 0.92 -33.29 1.32
C ARG A 38 0.43 -32.09 2.15
N LEU A 39 1.31 -31.37 2.85
CA LEU A 39 0.96 -30.16 3.59
C LEU A 39 0.32 -29.11 2.66
N PHE A 40 0.96 -28.82 1.54
CA PHE A 40 0.46 -27.85 0.58
C PHE A 40 -0.78 -28.30 -0.20
N SER A 41 -0.99 -29.61 -0.41
CA SER A 41 -2.19 -30.12 -1.07
C SER A 41 -3.41 -30.11 -0.13
N ARG A 42 -3.22 -30.52 1.12
CA ARG A 42 -4.30 -30.56 2.12
C ARG A 42 -4.59 -29.20 2.75
N GLY A 43 -3.60 -28.31 2.74
CA GLY A 43 -3.73 -26.99 3.37
C GLY A 43 -3.75 -27.05 4.91
N THR A 44 -3.29 -28.15 5.51
CA THR A 44 -3.28 -28.36 6.96
C THR A 44 -1.88 -28.10 7.51
N PHE A 45 -1.68 -26.89 8.04
CA PHE A 45 -0.42 -26.46 8.63
C PHE A 45 -0.64 -26.17 10.13
N THR A 46 0.33 -26.57 10.96
CA THR A 46 0.47 -26.02 12.30
C THR A 46 1.11 -24.64 12.23
N LEU A 47 0.87 -23.76 13.20
CA LEU A 47 1.54 -22.46 13.27
C LEU A 47 3.06 -22.59 13.26
N ALA A 48 3.60 -23.50 14.05
CA ALA A 48 5.05 -23.77 14.08
C ALA A 48 5.61 -24.16 12.70
N ARG A 49 4.83 -24.90 11.91
CA ARG A 49 5.24 -25.29 10.56
C ARG A 49 5.17 -24.10 9.58
N ILE A 50 4.18 -23.25 9.74
CA ILE A 50 4.10 -21.99 8.98
C ILE A 50 5.32 -21.12 9.31
N GLU A 51 5.66 -20.94 10.59
CA GLU A 51 6.83 -20.18 11.02
C GLU A 51 8.14 -20.69 10.39
N GLN A 52 8.38 -22.00 10.41
CA GLN A 52 9.57 -22.60 9.79
C GLN A 52 9.65 -22.30 8.29
N ILE A 53 8.53 -22.38 7.58
CA ILE A 53 8.47 -22.04 6.15
C ILE A 53 8.74 -20.55 5.94
N LEU A 54 8.16 -19.70 6.77
CA LEU A 54 8.33 -18.24 6.69
C LEU A 54 9.78 -17.83 6.95
N GLN A 55 10.46 -18.42 7.92
CA GLN A 55 11.89 -18.22 8.16
C GLN A 55 12.74 -18.57 6.94
N VAL A 56 12.48 -19.73 6.30
CA VAL A 56 13.17 -20.11 5.06
C VAL A 56 12.93 -19.12 3.91
N LEU A 57 11.74 -18.51 3.89
CA LEU A 57 11.35 -17.52 2.87
C LEU A 57 11.75 -16.09 3.24
N ASP A 58 12.32 -15.86 4.41
CA ASP A 58 12.55 -14.50 4.95
C ASP A 58 11.29 -13.63 4.82
N LEU A 59 10.16 -14.15 5.32
CA LEU A 59 8.84 -13.52 5.34
C LEU A 59 8.25 -13.63 6.74
N GLU A 60 7.32 -12.73 7.05
CA GLU A 60 6.46 -12.83 8.23
C GLU A 60 5.07 -13.36 7.87
N LEU A 61 4.34 -13.82 8.88
CA LEU A 61 2.95 -14.28 8.73
C LEU A 61 2.09 -13.19 8.07
N TYR A 62 2.32 -11.96 8.46
CA TYR A 62 1.72 -10.76 7.92
C TYR A 62 1.91 -10.63 6.40
N ASP A 63 3.12 -10.82 5.87
CA ASP A 63 3.42 -10.69 4.44
C ASP A 63 2.57 -11.65 3.60
N VAL A 64 2.45 -12.91 4.06
CA VAL A 64 1.64 -13.91 3.37
C VAL A 64 0.15 -13.64 3.52
N ALA A 65 -0.30 -13.17 4.68
CA ALA A 65 -1.70 -12.76 4.88
C ALA A 65 -2.07 -11.59 3.97
N ARG A 66 -1.23 -10.59 3.82
CA ARG A 66 -1.38 -9.48 2.88
C ARG A 66 -1.43 -9.97 1.42
N MET A 67 -0.50 -10.81 1.00
CA MET A 67 -0.49 -11.41 -0.34
C MET A 67 -1.76 -12.25 -0.61
N SER A 68 -2.33 -12.86 0.41
CA SER A 68 -3.57 -13.62 0.29
C SER A 68 -4.81 -12.75 0.08
N ARG A 69 -4.82 -11.55 0.67
CA ARG A 69 -5.88 -10.53 0.49
C ARG A 69 -5.74 -9.83 -0.85
N SER A 70 -4.55 -9.40 -1.21
CA SER A 70 -4.26 -8.70 -2.47
C SER A 70 -4.61 -9.56 -3.71
N ALA A 71 -4.50 -10.89 -3.62
CA ALA A 71 -4.89 -11.78 -4.70
C ALA A 71 -6.42 -11.87 -4.92
N ALA A 72 -7.22 -11.39 -3.99
CA ALA A 72 -8.68 -11.31 -4.08
C ALA A 72 -9.19 -9.91 -4.46
N ALA A 73 -8.33 -8.90 -4.37
CA ALA A 73 -8.61 -7.54 -4.83
C ALA A 73 -8.33 -7.43 -6.33
N GLY A 74 -9.19 -6.73 -7.06
CA GLY A 74 -8.99 -6.37 -8.46
C GLY A 74 -7.68 -5.60 -8.69
N PRO A 75 -7.43 -5.08 -9.89
CA PRO A 75 -6.17 -4.43 -10.22
C PRO A 75 -5.85 -3.32 -9.22
N ALA A 76 -4.64 -3.37 -8.65
CA ALA A 76 -4.13 -2.40 -7.68
C ALA A 76 -3.92 -0.98 -8.28
N GLN A 77 -4.62 -0.66 -9.36
CA GLN A 77 -4.58 0.61 -10.07
C GLN A 77 -5.99 1.01 -10.51
N LEU A 78 -6.28 2.30 -10.43
CA LEU A 78 -7.47 2.87 -11.04
C LEU A 78 -7.40 2.73 -12.57
N THR A 79 -8.55 2.71 -13.23
CA THR A 79 -8.58 2.82 -14.69
C THR A 79 -8.11 4.21 -15.14
N LEU A 80 -7.66 4.34 -16.36
CA LEU A 80 -7.25 5.63 -16.90
C LEU A 80 -8.41 6.65 -16.87
N ALA A 81 -9.64 6.21 -17.15
CA ALA A 81 -10.84 7.05 -17.08
C ALA A 81 -11.14 7.53 -15.66
N GLN A 82 -10.97 6.66 -14.64
CA GLN A 82 -11.14 7.05 -13.25
C GLN A 82 -10.09 8.09 -12.82
N GLU A 83 -8.81 7.86 -13.17
CA GLU A 83 -7.77 8.85 -12.88
C GLU A 83 -7.99 10.17 -13.64
N ALA A 84 -8.42 10.13 -14.89
CA ALA A 84 -8.72 11.34 -15.67
C ALA A 84 -9.87 12.14 -15.06
N ALA A 85 -10.94 11.47 -14.60
CA ALA A 85 -12.05 12.12 -13.92
C ALA A 85 -11.62 12.83 -12.63
N LEU A 86 -10.73 12.20 -11.84
CA LEU A 86 -10.19 12.79 -10.61
C LEU A 86 -9.18 13.91 -10.91
N ALA A 87 -8.36 13.75 -11.94
CA ALA A 87 -7.36 14.75 -12.33
C ALA A 87 -7.99 16.04 -12.89
N GLY A 88 -9.15 15.92 -13.53
CA GLY A 88 -9.86 17.05 -14.12
C GLY A 88 -10.69 17.88 -13.14
N ASP A 89 -10.82 17.44 -11.88
CA ASP A 89 -11.62 18.12 -10.87
C ASP A 89 -11.03 17.95 -9.47
N GLU A 90 -10.39 19.01 -8.98
CA GLU A 90 -9.71 19.02 -7.68
C GLU A 90 -10.67 18.78 -6.51
N ARG A 91 -11.91 19.31 -6.59
CA ARG A 91 -12.93 19.06 -5.59
C ARG A 91 -13.35 17.59 -5.56
N LEU A 92 -13.53 16.99 -6.74
CA LEU A 92 -13.85 15.57 -6.83
C LEU A 92 -12.72 14.68 -6.28
N LEU A 93 -11.46 15.03 -6.57
CA LEU A 93 -10.29 14.35 -6.01
C LEU A 93 -10.26 14.48 -4.48
N SER A 94 -10.51 15.68 -3.94
CA SER A 94 -10.54 15.93 -2.50
C SER A 94 -11.64 15.13 -1.81
N VAL A 95 -12.86 15.12 -2.36
CA VAL A 95 -13.96 14.31 -1.83
C VAL A 95 -13.65 12.81 -1.90
N PHE A 96 -13.06 12.34 -3.01
CA PHE A 96 -12.62 10.95 -3.12
C PHE A 96 -11.58 10.59 -2.04
N TRP A 97 -10.62 11.48 -1.77
CA TRP A 97 -9.61 11.30 -0.73
C TRP A 97 -10.23 11.22 0.67
N LEU A 98 -11.21 12.06 0.97
CA LEU A 98 -11.93 12.02 2.25
C LEU A 98 -12.70 10.70 2.41
N VAL A 99 -13.43 10.26 1.39
CA VAL A 99 -14.16 8.99 1.41
C VAL A 99 -13.19 7.78 1.52
N LEU A 100 -12.03 7.85 0.86
CA LEU A 100 -10.98 6.82 0.96
C LEU A 100 -10.44 6.70 2.39
N ASN A 101 -10.45 7.79 3.14
CA ASN A 101 -10.07 7.87 4.56
C ASN A 101 -11.28 7.77 5.52
N ASP A 102 -12.36 7.13 5.07
CA ASP A 102 -13.53 6.79 5.88
C ASP A 102 -14.30 7.97 6.48
N TRP A 103 -14.21 9.15 5.87
CA TRP A 103 -15.08 10.26 6.21
C TRP A 103 -16.51 9.99 5.73
N THR A 104 -17.47 10.19 6.61
CA THR A 104 -18.90 10.11 6.27
C THR A 104 -19.37 11.38 5.57
N PHE A 105 -20.50 11.30 4.90
CA PHE A 105 -21.13 12.46 4.26
C PHE A 105 -21.41 13.59 5.25
N GLY A 106 -21.90 13.24 6.46
CA GLY A 106 -22.17 14.23 7.54
C GLY A 106 -20.89 14.88 8.06
N GLU A 107 -19.86 14.09 8.36
CA GLU A 107 -18.56 14.61 8.84
C GLU A 107 -17.91 15.56 7.84
N ILE A 108 -18.04 15.29 6.52
CA ILE A 108 -17.52 16.19 5.48
C ILE A 108 -18.27 17.51 5.50
N LEU A 109 -19.61 17.50 5.64
CA LEU A 109 -20.40 18.74 5.72
C LEU A 109 -20.10 19.57 6.96
N GLU A 110 -19.79 18.92 8.08
CA GLU A 110 -19.45 19.60 9.33
C GLU A 110 -18.06 20.23 9.29
N ALA A 111 -17.09 19.55 8.67
CA ALA A 111 -15.69 19.94 8.75
C ALA A 111 -15.21 20.82 7.58
N PHE A 112 -15.88 20.80 6.43
CA PHE A 112 -15.41 21.46 5.22
C PHE A 112 -16.44 22.44 4.66
N ALA A 113 -15.98 23.53 4.07
CA ALA A 113 -16.79 24.54 3.39
C ALA A 113 -17.30 24.03 2.03
N ILE A 114 -18.18 23.03 2.04
CA ILE A 114 -18.83 22.48 0.86
C ILE A 114 -20.34 22.44 1.06
N SER A 115 -21.11 22.85 0.05
CA SER A 115 -22.57 22.76 0.13
C SER A 115 -23.04 21.31 0.06
N ARG A 116 -24.20 21.01 0.69
CA ARG A 116 -24.83 19.68 0.57
C ARG A 116 -25.08 19.30 -0.90
N ALA A 117 -25.47 20.26 -1.73
CA ALA A 117 -25.73 20.03 -3.15
C ALA A 117 -24.43 19.64 -3.90
N ASP A 118 -23.34 20.38 -3.68
CA ASP A 118 -22.05 20.07 -4.30
C ASP A 118 -21.49 18.73 -3.84
N LEU A 119 -21.59 18.42 -2.54
CA LEU A 119 -21.16 17.14 -2.00
C LEU A 119 -21.98 15.98 -2.57
N THR A 120 -23.30 16.14 -2.67
CA THR A 120 -24.19 15.15 -3.31
C THR A 120 -23.79 14.90 -4.76
N LEU A 121 -23.50 15.97 -5.51
CA LEU A 121 -23.05 15.87 -6.89
C LEU A 121 -21.69 15.14 -6.99
N ALA A 122 -20.74 15.45 -6.09
CA ALA A 122 -19.44 14.79 -6.05
C ALA A 122 -19.59 13.28 -5.76
N PHE A 123 -20.40 12.90 -4.77
CA PHE A 123 -20.68 11.50 -4.47
C PHE A 123 -21.33 10.76 -5.65
N ALA A 124 -22.31 11.38 -6.31
CA ALA A 124 -22.97 10.82 -7.49
C ALA A 124 -21.97 10.62 -8.65
N ARG A 125 -21.03 11.56 -8.85
CA ARG A 125 -19.97 11.46 -9.87
C ARG A 125 -18.97 10.34 -9.53
N LEU A 126 -18.55 10.22 -8.28
CA LEU A 126 -17.68 9.15 -7.80
C LEU A 126 -18.33 7.77 -7.97
N ALA A 127 -19.63 7.65 -7.67
CA ALA A 127 -20.40 6.42 -7.87
C ALA A 127 -20.51 6.07 -9.36
N ARG A 128 -20.79 7.04 -10.22
CA ARG A 128 -20.85 6.84 -11.68
C ARG A 128 -19.49 6.43 -12.26
N ALA A 129 -18.39 6.94 -11.70
CA ALA A 129 -17.05 6.53 -12.08
C ALA A 129 -16.67 5.13 -11.54
N GLY A 130 -17.54 4.48 -10.74
CA GLY A 130 -17.27 3.18 -10.14
C GLY A 130 -16.19 3.20 -9.06
N LEU A 131 -15.94 4.36 -8.45
CA LEU A 131 -14.97 4.53 -7.36
C LEU A 131 -15.57 4.19 -6.00
N ILE A 132 -16.87 4.45 -5.84
CA ILE A 132 -17.64 4.18 -4.63
C ILE A 132 -18.99 3.55 -4.95
N ASP A 133 -19.54 2.80 -3.99
CA ASP A 133 -20.98 2.51 -3.91
C ASP A 133 -21.59 3.48 -2.89
N TRP A 134 -22.57 4.26 -3.33
CA TRP A 134 -23.26 5.19 -2.48
C TRP A 134 -24.80 5.05 -2.68
N GLY A 135 -25.47 4.77 -1.59
CA GLY A 135 -26.92 4.60 -1.53
C GLY A 135 -27.55 5.66 -0.63
N ARG A 136 -28.60 5.26 0.10
CA ARG A 136 -29.35 6.17 1.01
C ARG A 136 -28.68 6.40 2.36
N GLY A 137 -27.45 5.87 2.60
CA GLY A 137 -26.75 5.96 3.88
C GLY A 137 -25.72 7.08 3.95
N GLU A 138 -25.27 7.39 5.17
CA GLU A 138 -24.23 8.38 5.46
C GLU A 138 -22.83 7.94 4.98
N ARG A 139 -22.59 6.64 4.85
CA ARG A 139 -21.28 6.09 4.44
C ARG A 139 -21.33 5.59 3.01
N ALA A 140 -20.35 6.01 2.24
CA ALA A 140 -20.07 5.40 0.95
C ALA A 140 -19.11 4.20 1.14
N ARG A 141 -19.28 3.16 0.33
CA ARG A 141 -18.39 2.02 0.27
C ARG A 141 -17.38 2.22 -0.85
N ILE A 142 -16.10 2.18 -0.54
CA ILE A 142 -15.02 2.20 -1.54
C ILE A 142 -15.09 0.92 -2.38
N ARG A 143 -15.01 1.07 -3.71
CA ARG A 143 -14.99 -0.04 -4.69
C ARG A 143 -13.60 -0.37 -5.20
N VAL A 144 -12.62 0.46 -4.89
CA VAL A 144 -11.22 0.26 -5.28
C VAL A 144 -10.41 -0.27 -4.10
N PRO A 145 -9.34 -1.04 -4.33
CA PRO A 145 -8.44 -1.44 -3.25
C PRO A 145 -7.86 -0.20 -2.55
N ARG A 146 -7.81 -0.20 -1.22
CA ARG A 146 -7.25 0.94 -0.46
C ARG A 146 -5.76 1.13 -0.69
N ASP A 147 -5.05 0.07 -1.01
CA ASP A 147 -3.63 0.03 -1.34
C ASP A 147 -3.35 0.27 -2.84
N PHE A 148 -4.33 0.83 -3.58
CA PHE A 148 -4.13 1.13 -4.98
C PHE A 148 -2.97 2.12 -5.18
N ARG A 149 -2.32 2.03 -6.33
CA ARG A 149 -1.23 2.94 -6.70
C ARG A 149 -1.65 3.79 -7.89
N TRP A 150 -1.41 5.09 -7.79
CA TRP A 150 -1.53 5.97 -8.94
C TRP A 150 -0.58 5.52 -10.05
N ARG A 151 -1.05 5.54 -11.29
CA ARG A 151 -0.23 5.15 -12.44
C ARG A 151 1.03 5.99 -12.52
N ALA A 152 2.16 5.36 -12.81
CA ALA A 152 3.38 6.08 -13.19
C ALA A 152 3.08 6.89 -14.46
N GLY A 153 3.23 8.23 -14.39
CA GLY A 153 2.88 9.12 -15.50
C GLY A 153 1.36 9.22 -15.77
N GLY A 154 0.49 8.75 -14.87
CA GLY A 154 -0.96 8.87 -14.98
C GLY A 154 -1.49 10.28 -14.79
N PRO A 155 -2.78 10.52 -15.11
CA PRO A 155 -3.39 11.86 -15.05
C PRO A 155 -3.24 12.55 -13.69
N VAL A 156 -3.52 11.86 -12.59
CA VAL A 156 -3.43 12.43 -11.23
C VAL A 156 -1.99 12.78 -10.87
N LYS A 157 -1.02 11.89 -11.16
CA LYS A 157 0.39 12.20 -10.91
C LYS A 157 0.92 13.35 -11.75
N LYS A 158 0.45 13.50 -12.99
CA LYS A 158 0.82 14.62 -13.85
C LYS A 158 0.25 15.94 -13.33
N ALA A 159 -1.01 15.94 -12.90
CA ALA A 159 -1.69 17.14 -12.43
C ALA A 159 -1.20 17.59 -11.04
N TYR A 160 -1.01 16.66 -10.11
CA TYR A 160 -0.83 16.98 -8.69
C TYR A 160 0.47 16.46 -8.08
N GLY A 161 1.15 15.50 -8.72
CA GLY A 161 2.27 14.78 -8.07
C GLY A 161 3.39 15.70 -7.57
N LEU A 162 3.87 16.62 -8.38
CA LEU A 162 4.92 17.56 -7.97
C LEU A 162 4.44 18.58 -6.93
N ARG A 163 3.18 19.04 -7.03
CA ARG A 163 2.57 19.96 -6.06
C ARG A 163 2.48 19.31 -4.69
N VAL A 164 1.90 18.12 -4.62
CA VAL A 164 1.75 17.36 -3.37
C VAL A 164 3.11 17.08 -2.71
N MET A 165 4.10 16.64 -3.49
CA MET A 165 5.44 16.38 -2.97
C MET A 165 6.11 17.65 -2.44
N ARG A 166 5.94 18.77 -3.12
CA ARG A 166 6.48 20.06 -2.68
C ARG A 166 5.81 20.53 -1.41
N GLU A 167 4.48 20.56 -1.37
CA GLU A 167 3.69 20.93 -0.19
C GLU A 167 4.06 20.07 1.02
N PHE A 168 4.24 18.75 0.83
CA PHE A 168 4.62 17.85 1.92
C PHE A 168 6.03 18.13 2.46
N LEU A 169 6.99 18.43 1.59
CA LEU A 169 8.39 18.66 1.98
C LEU A 169 8.70 20.11 2.38
N ASP A 170 7.79 21.06 2.15
CA ASP A 170 7.94 22.47 2.51
C ASP A 170 7.62 22.76 4.00
N ALA A 171 7.37 21.72 4.78
CA ALA A 171 7.17 21.77 6.21
C ALA A 171 8.52 21.83 6.96
N ARG A 172 8.54 22.41 8.17
CA ARG A 172 9.75 22.47 9.02
C ARG A 172 10.10 21.14 9.68
N PHE A 173 9.13 20.24 9.84
CA PHE A 173 9.26 18.96 10.54
C PHE A 173 9.79 19.12 11.98
N ASP A 174 9.29 20.13 12.69
CA ASP A 174 9.66 20.47 14.08
C ASP A 174 8.56 20.09 15.11
N GLY A 175 7.42 19.58 14.66
CA GLY A 175 6.34 19.11 15.50
C GLY A 175 6.66 17.74 16.15
N ALA A 176 6.09 17.50 17.34
CA ALA A 176 6.32 16.26 18.11
C ALA A 176 5.88 14.97 17.35
N ALA A 177 4.95 15.08 16.42
CA ALA A 177 4.47 13.97 15.57
C ALA A 177 5.10 13.96 14.18
N GLU A 178 6.09 14.81 13.94
CA GLU A 178 6.73 14.97 12.63
C GLU A 178 8.11 14.35 12.62
N LEU A 179 8.49 13.78 11.50
CA LEU A 179 9.81 13.18 11.33
C LEU A 179 10.28 13.34 9.89
N LEU A 180 11.41 14.02 9.69
CA LEU A 180 12.16 13.97 8.45
C LEU A 180 13.56 13.43 8.74
N ARG A 181 13.95 12.37 8.03
CA ARG A 181 15.30 11.81 8.07
C ARG A 181 15.80 11.58 6.67
N PHE A 182 17.00 12.04 6.38
CA PHE A 182 17.72 11.76 5.15
C PHE A 182 19.05 11.09 5.50
N GLU A 183 19.27 9.91 4.95
CA GLU A 183 20.52 9.16 5.09
C GLU A 183 21.01 8.74 3.71
N ALA A 184 22.31 8.91 3.47
CA ALA A 184 22.98 8.45 2.27
C ALA A 184 24.21 7.62 2.66
N ARG A 185 24.28 6.38 2.18
CA ARG A 185 25.34 5.43 2.49
C ARG A 185 25.61 4.55 1.26
N ASP A 186 26.87 4.16 1.11
CA ASP A 186 27.23 3.11 0.15
C ASP A 186 26.93 1.76 0.78
N VAL A 187 26.08 1.01 0.14
CA VAL A 187 25.61 -0.29 0.62
C VAL A 187 25.56 -1.32 -0.51
N SER A 188 25.55 -2.62 -0.17
CA SER A 188 25.42 -3.69 -1.15
C SER A 188 23.99 -3.74 -1.76
N ALA A 189 23.87 -4.40 -2.90
CA ALA A 189 22.57 -4.67 -3.54
C ALA A 189 21.63 -5.47 -2.62
N GLU A 190 22.18 -6.41 -1.83
CA GLU A 190 21.45 -7.20 -0.85
C GLU A 190 20.89 -6.31 0.26
N THR A 191 21.69 -5.37 0.77
CA THR A 191 21.22 -4.39 1.77
C THR A 191 20.10 -3.52 1.21
N VAL A 192 20.22 -3.04 -0.03
CA VAL A 192 19.15 -2.27 -0.69
C VAL A 192 17.87 -3.12 -0.77
N ALA A 193 17.97 -4.40 -1.14
CA ALA A 193 16.81 -5.29 -1.21
C ALA A 193 16.15 -5.51 0.17
N VAL A 194 16.94 -5.67 1.23
CA VAL A 194 16.44 -5.79 2.60
C VAL A 194 15.71 -4.53 3.05
N VAL A 195 16.35 -3.36 2.88
CA VAL A 195 15.77 -2.07 3.27
C VAL A 195 14.48 -1.81 2.50
N ARG A 196 14.45 -2.05 1.18
CA ARG A 196 13.23 -1.91 0.37
C ARG A 196 12.07 -2.72 0.93
N ARG A 197 12.29 -4.01 1.27
CA ARG A 197 11.25 -4.87 1.86
C ARG A 197 10.73 -4.32 3.19
N ARG A 198 11.63 -3.80 4.04
CA ARG A 198 11.25 -3.20 5.34
C ARG A 198 10.41 -1.94 5.15
N LEU A 199 10.77 -1.08 4.19
CA LEU A 199 10.01 0.13 3.87
C LEU A 199 8.62 -0.22 3.28
N GLU A 200 8.52 -1.22 2.39
CA GLU A 200 7.24 -1.73 1.89
C GLU A 200 6.37 -2.28 3.03
N ARG A 201 6.97 -2.95 4.01
CA ARG A 201 6.28 -3.45 5.21
C ARG A 201 5.77 -2.30 6.08
N LEU A 202 6.61 -1.33 6.40
CA LEU A 202 6.22 -0.14 7.17
C LEU A 202 5.04 0.60 6.52
N THR A 203 5.08 0.78 5.20
CA THR A 203 3.98 1.43 4.47
C THR A 203 2.66 0.64 4.59
N ALA A 204 2.75 -0.67 4.57
CA ALA A 204 1.58 -1.54 4.69
C ALA A 204 1.03 -1.56 6.12
N GLU A 205 1.90 -1.60 7.13
CA GLU A 205 1.55 -1.51 8.55
C GLU A 205 0.87 -0.18 8.87
N PHE A 206 1.39 0.93 8.35
CA PHE A 206 0.74 2.23 8.46
C PHE A 206 -0.70 2.21 7.92
N GLY A 207 -0.93 1.58 6.76
CA GLY A 207 -2.27 1.41 6.21
C GLY A 207 -3.20 0.59 7.11
N GLU A 208 -2.69 -0.46 7.77
CA GLU A 208 -3.50 -1.29 8.69
C GLU A 208 -3.85 -0.57 9.99
N LEU A 209 -2.92 0.18 10.55
CA LEU A 209 -3.19 1.04 11.72
C LEU A 209 -4.26 2.07 11.36
N ALA A 210 -4.19 2.67 10.18
CA ALA A 210 -5.22 3.59 9.70
C ALA A 210 -6.59 2.92 9.52
N GLU A 211 -6.64 1.64 9.08
CA GLU A 211 -7.90 0.87 9.01
C GLU A 211 -8.51 0.63 10.39
N VAL A 212 -7.70 0.38 11.41
CA VAL A 212 -8.17 0.27 12.80
C VAL A 212 -8.76 1.59 13.28
N ASP A 213 -8.04 2.68 13.05
CA ASP A 213 -8.45 4.03 13.45
C ASP A 213 -9.66 4.55 12.65
N ALA A 214 -10.00 3.94 11.51
CA ALA A 214 -11.19 4.29 10.74
C ALA A 214 -12.52 4.10 11.51
N SER A 215 -12.51 3.33 12.60
CA SER A 215 -13.64 3.21 13.53
C SER A 215 -13.84 4.44 14.42
N LEU A 216 -12.82 5.27 14.60
CA LEU A 216 -12.88 6.50 15.38
C LEU A 216 -13.60 7.61 14.59
N PRO A 217 -14.31 8.52 15.27
CA PRO A 217 -14.83 9.73 14.63
C PRO A 217 -13.72 10.55 13.96
N ALA A 218 -14.01 11.19 12.81
CA ALA A 218 -13.02 11.95 12.05
C ALA A 218 -12.27 13.00 12.88
N ARG A 219 -12.98 13.68 13.82
CA ARG A 219 -12.39 14.68 14.75
C ARG A 219 -11.33 14.11 15.73
N GLN A 220 -11.28 12.80 15.90
CA GLN A 220 -10.29 12.12 16.76
C GLN A 220 -9.10 11.58 15.96
N ARG A 221 -9.12 11.74 14.64
CA ARG A 221 -8.06 11.28 13.74
C ARG A 221 -7.22 12.45 13.26
N ILE A 222 -5.92 12.24 13.15
CA ILE A 222 -4.97 13.23 12.61
C ILE A 222 -4.68 12.86 11.16
N SER A 223 -4.92 13.80 10.24
CA SER A 223 -4.56 13.60 8.84
C SER A 223 -3.03 13.55 8.71
N THR A 224 -2.49 12.36 8.46
CA THR A 224 -1.05 12.10 8.46
C THR A 224 -0.60 11.58 7.10
N GLY A 225 0.44 12.17 6.54
CA GLY A 225 1.11 11.68 5.34
C GLY A 225 2.39 10.91 5.70
N LEU A 226 2.62 9.77 5.05
CA LEU A 226 3.87 9.01 5.11
C LEU A 226 4.52 9.01 3.74
N LEU A 227 5.68 9.64 3.61
CA LEU A 227 6.50 9.61 2.41
C LEU A 227 7.68 8.65 2.61
N VAL A 228 7.77 7.66 1.76
CA VAL A 228 8.87 6.70 1.75
C VAL A 228 9.55 6.73 0.39
N ALA A 229 10.86 6.98 0.36
CA ALA A 229 11.65 7.00 -0.86
C ALA A 229 12.97 6.24 -0.67
N LEU A 230 13.31 5.39 -1.64
CA LEU A 230 14.59 4.69 -1.70
C LEU A 230 15.02 4.61 -3.16
N ARG A 231 16.23 5.09 -3.46
CA ARG A 231 16.82 5.00 -4.80
C ARG A 231 18.34 5.00 -4.70
N PRO A 232 19.06 4.43 -5.67
CA PRO A 232 20.46 4.77 -5.89
C PRO A 232 20.58 6.29 -6.07
N TRP A 233 21.47 6.91 -5.29
CA TRP A 233 21.64 8.37 -5.34
C TRP A 233 23.07 8.74 -5.07
N GLU A 234 23.57 9.65 -5.86
CA GLU A 234 24.85 10.29 -5.66
C GLU A 234 24.64 11.79 -5.53
N PHE A 235 25.35 12.38 -4.60
CA PHE A 235 25.33 13.83 -4.44
C PHE A 235 26.00 14.50 -5.64
N SER A 236 25.26 15.36 -6.34
CA SER A 236 25.70 15.96 -7.61
C SER A 236 27.03 16.73 -7.51
N VAL A 237 27.33 17.29 -6.34
CA VAL A 237 28.61 17.97 -6.08
C VAL A 237 29.80 17.02 -6.26
N MET A 238 29.63 15.73 -5.99
CA MET A 238 30.68 14.71 -6.20
C MET A 238 31.02 14.48 -7.66
N ASN A 239 30.14 14.87 -8.60
CA ASN A 239 30.40 14.69 -10.03
C ASN A 239 31.63 15.45 -10.52
N ALA A 240 31.97 16.59 -9.87
CA ALA A 240 33.18 17.34 -10.16
C ALA A 240 34.48 16.60 -9.82
N LEU A 241 34.41 15.63 -8.91
CA LEU A 241 35.54 14.82 -8.44
C LEU A 241 35.69 13.49 -9.21
N LYS A 242 34.71 13.12 -10.02
CA LYS A 242 34.80 11.89 -10.81
C LYS A 242 35.89 12.03 -11.87
N LYS A 243 36.79 11.03 -11.92
CA LYS A 243 37.72 10.92 -13.04
C LYS A 243 36.93 10.80 -14.33
N ARG A 244 37.23 11.63 -15.32
CA ARG A 244 36.74 11.42 -16.70
C ARG A 244 37.31 10.06 -17.12
N GLY A 245 36.42 9.12 -17.44
CA GLY A 245 36.83 7.82 -17.98
C GLY A 245 37.67 8.03 -19.26
N PRO A 246 38.47 7.01 -19.63
CA PRO A 246 39.30 7.07 -20.83
C PRO A 246 38.45 7.18 -22.08
#